data_558fb25ab923be8c3e790ca43546a807
#
_entry.id   558fb25ab923be8c3e790ca43546a807
#
_cell.length_a   1.000
_cell.length_b   1.000
_cell.length_c   1.000
_cell.angle_alpha   90.00
_cell.angle_beta   90.00
_cell.angle_gamma   90.00
#
_symmetry.space_group_name_H-M   'P 1'
#
loop_
_entity.id
_entity.type
_entity.pdbx_description
1 polymer ?
#
loop_
_entity_poly.entity_id
_entity_poly.type
_entity_poly.pdbx_seq_one_letter_code
_entity_poly.pdbx_strand_id
1 'polypeptide(L)'
;MPVYALDGVSPELPPEGDYWIAPNAVVIGKVRLKKNASIWWGAVIRGDNEWITIGADSNIQDNSIIHADPGQPVEIGDGVTVGHRVIIHSALVGDGSLIGMGAILLNRARIGRTSLVGAGSLVTEDKLFDDGIMILGQPARAMRGLTEEQRAGLKVSAAIYVTNFRRFASTLVEKV
;
A
#
# COMPACT_ATOMS: atom_id res chain seq x y z
N MET A 1 -1.99 -19.23 -2.88
CA MET A 1 -1.78 -17.89 -2.25
C MET A 1 -1.46 -18.10 -0.78
N PRO A 2 -0.33 -17.63 -0.27
CA PRO A 2 0.00 -17.78 1.15
C PRO A 2 -0.73 -16.73 2.00
N VAL A 3 -1.98 -17.06 2.34
CA VAL A 3 -2.84 -16.31 3.27
C VAL A 3 -2.99 -17.14 4.53
N TYR A 4 -2.64 -16.57 5.68
CA TYR A 4 -2.57 -17.28 6.94
C TYR A 4 -3.46 -16.65 8.00
N ALA A 5 -4.22 -17.47 8.71
CA ALA A 5 -4.79 -17.09 9.98
C ALA A 5 -3.71 -17.10 11.07
N LEU A 6 -3.82 -16.17 12.02
CA LEU A 6 -2.99 -16.11 13.21
C LEU A 6 -3.89 -15.92 14.44
N ASP A 7 -3.71 -16.75 15.47
CA ASP A 7 -4.53 -16.72 16.70
C ASP A 7 -6.05 -16.76 16.45
N GLY A 8 -6.46 -17.54 15.44
CA GLY A 8 -7.85 -17.66 15.02
C GLY A 8 -8.39 -16.51 14.18
N VAL A 9 -7.61 -15.48 13.91
CA VAL A 9 -8.00 -14.35 13.06
C VAL A 9 -7.47 -14.55 11.64
N SER A 10 -8.39 -14.61 10.67
CA SER A 10 -8.07 -14.71 9.24
C SER A 10 -8.14 -13.33 8.57
N PRO A 11 -7.36 -13.10 7.51
CA PRO A 11 -7.55 -11.92 6.68
C PRO A 11 -8.97 -11.83 6.11
N GLU A 12 -9.53 -10.61 6.12
CA GLU A 12 -10.81 -10.28 5.51
C GLU A 12 -10.57 -9.91 4.05
N LEU A 13 -11.06 -10.73 3.13
CA LEU A 13 -10.86 -10.58 1.69
C LEU A 13 -12.19 -10.34 0.98
N PRO A 14 -12.25 -9.55 -0.10
CA PRO A 14 -13.41 -9.45 -0.96
C PRO A 14 -13.76 -10.81 -1.61
N PRO A 15 -14.90 -10.91 -2.32
CA PRO A 15 -15.19 -12.08 -3.15
C PRO A 15 -14.06 -12.38 -4.12
N GLU A 16 -13.88 -13.67 -4.42
CA GLU A 16 -12.89 -14.12 -5.41
C GLU A 16 -13.09 -13.42 -6.76
N GLY A 17 -11.98 -12.95 -7.35
CA GLY A 17 -12.00 -12.13 -8.56
C GLY A 17 -12.04 -10.62 -8.32
N ASP A 18 -12.43 -10.18 -7.12
CA ASP A 18 -12.44 -8.77 -6.73
C ASP A 18 -11.15 -8.34 -5.99
N TYR A 19 -10.13 -9.15 -5.99
CA TYR A 19 -8.77 -8.84 -5.47
C TYR A 19 -7.74 -9.76 -6.13
N TRP A 20 -6.47 -9.46 -5.92
CA TRP A 20 -5.39 -10.35 -6.35
C TRP A 20 -4.23 -10.34 -5.37
N ILE A 21 -3.71 -11.54 -5.07
CA ILE A 21 -2.50 -11.73 -4.27
C ILE A 21 -1.55 -12.62 -5.08
N ALA A 22 -0.34 -12.13 -5.32
CA ALA A 22 0.68 -12.88 -6.05
C ALA A 22 0.99 -14.22 -5.36
N PRO A 23 1.33 -15.29 -6.09
CA PRO A 23 1.57 -16.61 -5.53
C PRO A 23 2.60 -16.67 -4.40
N ASN A 24 3.58 -15.76 -4.37
CA ASN A 24 4.62 -15.69 -3.34
C ASN A 24 4.51 -14.47 -2.40
N ALA A 25 3.45 -13.68 -2.51
CA ALA A 25 3.17 -12.65 -1.51
C ALA A 25 2.57 -13.30 -0.25
N VAL A 26 2.81 -12.73 0.92
CA VAL A 26 2.37 -13.30 2.21
C VAL A 26 1.42 -12.32 2.91
N VAL A 27 0.24 -12.80 3.32
CA VAL A 27 -0.77 -12.02 4.05
C VAL A 27 -1.17 -12.77 5.32
N ILE A 28 -1.01 -12.16 6.49
CA ILE A 28 -1.14 -12.84 7.79
C ILE A 28 -2.04 -12.06 8.75
N GLY A 29 -3.01 -12.74 9.35
CA GLY A 29 -3.77 -12.28 10.52
C GLY A 29 -4.73 -11.12 10.24
N LYS A 30 -4.66 -10.05 11.04
CA LYS A 30 -5.54 -8.87 11.01
C LYS A 30 -5.28 -7.99 9.78
N VAL A 31 -5.58 -8.51 8.60
CA VAL A 31 -5.47 -7.77 7.33
C VAL A 31 -6.83 -7.69 6.68
N ARG A 32 -7.20 -6.51 6.19
CA ARG A 32 -8.42 -6.28 5.41
C ARG A 32 -8.06 -5.74 4.03
N LEU A 33 -8.42 -6.48 2.99
CA LEU A 33 -8.38 -5.98 1.62
C LEU A 33 -9.76 -5.50 1.20
N LYS A 34 -9.82 -4.37 0.50
CA LYS A 34 -11.04 -3.91 -0.14
C LYS A 34 -11.06 -4.29 -1.62
N LYS A 35 -12.19 -4.00 -2.29
CA LYS A 35 -12.41 -4.33 -3.69
C LYS A 35 -11.28 -3.83 -4.60
N ASN A 36 -10.85 -4.68 -5.54
CA ASN A 36 -9.78 -4.43 -6.49
C ASN A 36 -8.40 -4.15 -5.86
N ALA A 37 -8.21 -4.41 -4.57
CA ALA A 37 -6.87 -4.36 -3.97
C ALA A 37 -5.97 -5.44 -4.57
N SER A 38 -4.68 -5.12 -4.77
CA SER A 38 -3.71 -6.09 -5.31
C SER A 38 -2.39 -6.08 -4.54
N ILE A 39 -1.91 -7.29 -4.22
CA ILE A 39 -0.67 -7.53 -3.47
C ILE A 39 0.29 -8.27 -4.38
N TRP A 40 1.43 -7.64 -4.66
CA TRP A 40 2.36 -8.06 -5.69
C TRP A 40 3.48 -8.94 -5.14
N TRP A 41 4.36 -9.39 -6.03
CA TRP A 41 5.34 -10.45 -5.78
C TRP A 41 6.26 -10.15 -4.58
N GLY A 42 6.39 -11.12 -3.68
CA GLY A 42 7.25 -11.01 -2.51
C GLY A 42 6.82 -9.99 -1.46
N ALA A 43 5.69 -9.31 -1.63
CA ALA A 43 5.17 -8.41 -0.60
C ALA A 43 4.74 -9.20 0.64
N VAL A 44 4.99 -8.64 1.82
CA VAL A 44 4.61 -9.21 3.11
C VAL A 44 3.72 -8.22 3.87
N ILE A 45 2.51 -8.66 4.21
CA ILE A 45 1.57 -7.89 5.03
C ILE A 45 1.28 -8.71 6.28
N ARG A 46 1.78 -8.24 7.43
CA ARG A 46 1.69 -8.98 8.69
C ARG A 46 0.93 -8.20 9.75
N GLY A 47 -0.33 -8.56 9.95
CA GLY A 47 -1.24 -8.03 10.97
C GLY A 47 -1.30 -8.92 12.20
N ASP A 48 -0.16 -9.14 12.87
CA ASP A 48 -0.08 -9.91 14.10
C ASP A 48 -0.46 -9.11 15.34
N ASN A 49 -0.23 -7.81 15.33
CA ASN A 49 -0.53 -6.92 16.46
C ASN A 49 -1.83 -6.14 16.25
N GLU A 50 -1.95 -5.41 15.15
CA GLU A 50 -3.05 -4.50 14.88
C GLU A 50 -3.55 -4.64 13.44
N TRP A 51 -4.71 -4.06 13.13
CA TRP A 51 -5.30 -4.12 11.81
C TRP A 51 -4.50 -3.36 10.76
N ILE A 52 -4.40 -3.99 9.58
CA ILE A 52 -3.85 -3.39 8.36
C ILE A 52 -4.97 -3.37 7.32
N THR A 53 -5.42 -2.19 6.91
CA THR A 53 -6.45 -2.03 5.89
C THR A 53 -5.83 -1.54 4.58
N ILE A 54 -6.12 -2.24 3.49
CA ILE A 54 -5.75 -1.84 2.13
C ILE A 54 -7.02 -1.44 1.39
N GLY A 55 -7.12 -0.18 1.01
CA GLY A 55 -8.28 0.43 0.36
C GLY A 55 -8.61 -0.14 -1.01
N ALA A 56 -9.79 0.20 -1.51
CA ALA A 56 -10.25 -0.21 -2.83
C ALA A 56 -9.33 0.36 -3.93
N ASP A 57 -9.14 -0.40 -5.02
CA ASP A 57 -8.32 -0.03 -6.17
C ASP A 57 -6.84 0.27 -5.83
N SER A 58 -6.37 -0.10 -4.61
CA SER A 58 -5.01 0.14 -4.13
C SER A 58 -4.10 -1.05 -4.43
N ASN A 59 -2.80 -0.76 -4.59
CA ASN A 59 -1.82 -1.79 -4.89
C ASN A 59 -0.59 -1.69 -3.98
N ILE A 60 -0.12 -2.85 -3.52
CA ILE A 60 1.12 -3.01 -2.75
C ILE A 60 2.11 -3.75 -3.64
N GLN A 61 3.10 -3.04 -4.14
CA GLN A 61 4.01 -3.56 -5.16
C GLN A 61 5.10 -4.46 -4.57
N ASP A 62 5.87 -5.03 -5.49
CA ASP A 62 6.80 -6.12 -5.23
C ASP A 62 7.77 -5.82 -4.07
N ASN A 63 7.98 -6.82 -3.21
CA ASN A 63 8.88 -6.80 -2.06
C ASN A 63 8.59 -5.69 -1.03
N SER A 64 7.40 -5.13 -1.00
CA SER A 64 7.00 -4.17 0.02
C SER A 64 6.60 -4.87 1.31
N ILE A 65 6.84 -4.21 2.45
CA ILE A 65 6.58 -4.76 3.79
C ILE A 65 5.63 -3.82 4.52
N ILE A 66 4.50 -4.37 4.98
CA ILE A 66 3.52 -3.63 5.77
C ILE A 66 3.37 -4.32 7.13
N HIS A 67 3.56 -3.58 8.20
CA HIS A 67 3.44 -4.08 9.57
C HIS A 67 2.83 -3.04 10.50
N ALA A 68 2.26 -3.47 11.61
CA ALA A 68 1.61 -2.62 12.60
C ALA A 68 2.01 -3.02 14.02
N ASP A 69 2.31 -2.02 14.85
CA ASP A 69 2.51 -2.19 16.29
C ASP A 69 1.18 -2.20 17.04
N PRO A 70 1.13 -2.75 18.26
CA PRO A 70 -0.09 -2.74 19.09
C PRO A 70 -0.67 -1.33 19.26
N GLY A 71 -1.99 -1.18 19.00
CA GLY A 71 -2.71 0.09 19.11
C GLY A 71 -2.39 1.13 18.02
N GLN A 72 -1.62 0.76 16.99
CA GLN A 72 -1.23 1.66 15.91
C GLN A 72 -1.50 1.00 14.54
N PRO A 73 -2.74 1.04 14.04
CA PRO A 73 -3.11 0.39 12.79
C PRO A 73 -2.39 1.01 11.58
N VAL A 74 -2.33 0.26 10.50
CA VAL A 74 -2.00 0.78 9.18
C VAL A 74 -3.29 0.95 8.40
N GLU A 75 -3.51 2.15 7.86
CA GLU A 75 -4.60 2.41 6.92
C GLU A 75 -4.03 2.96 5.62
N ILE A 76 -4.23 2.24 4.55
CA ILE A 76 -3.95 2.66 3.19
C ILE A 76 -5.29 2.92 2.53
N GLY A 77 -5.54 4.16 2.15
CA GLY A 77 -6.79 4.62 1.57
C GLY A 77 -7.10 4.00 0.21
N ASP A 78 -8.18 4.45 -0.43
CA ASP A 78 -8.62 3.96 -1.72
C ASP A 78 -7.78 4.59 -2.86
N GLY A 79 -7.51 3.83 -3.92
CA GLY A 79 -6.74 4.30 -5.09
C GLY A 79 -5.27 4.64 -4.80
N VAL A 80 -4.68 4.05 -3.77
CA VAL A 80 -3.28 4.30 -3.39
C VAL A 80 -2.34 3.37 -4.15
N THR A 81 -1.24 3.93 -4.64
CA THR A 81 -0.13 3.16 -5.20
C THR A 81 1.02 3.11 -4.19
N VAL A 82 1.35 1.93 -3.70
CA VAL A 82 2.55 1.69 -2.89
C VAL A 82 3.61 1.03 -3.78
N GLY A 83 4.66 1.77 -4.10
CA GLY A 83 5.73 1.35 -5.00
C GLY A 83 6.56 0.19 -4.47
N HIS A 84 7.40 -0.35 -5.36
CA HIS A 84 8.26 -1.50 -5.04
C HIS A 84 9.18 -1.24 -3.83
N ARG A 85 9.37 -2.23 -2.97
CA ARG A 85 10.28 -2.22 -1.81
C ARG A 85 9.98 -1.10 -0.80
N VAL A 86 8.74 -0.67 -0.69
CA VAL A 86 8.30 0.28 0.34
C VAL A 86 8.14 -0.42 1.67
N ILE A 87 8.47 0.28 2.76
CA ILE A 87 8.15 -0.15 4.12
C ILE A 87 7.13 0.82 4.71
N ILE A 88 5.99 0.29 5.16
CA ILE A 88 5.00 1.07 5.92
C ILE A 88 4.82 0.42 7.28
N HIS A 89 5.15 1.14 8.32
CA HIS A 89 5.08 0.67 9.69
C HIS A 89 4.19 1.61 10.52
N SER A 90 3.02 1.12 10.92
CA SER A 90 2.05 1.87 11.77
C SER A 90 1.77 3.29 11.27
N ALA A 91 1.54 3.46 9.95
CA ALA A 91 1.32 4.76 9.32
C ALA A 91 0.01 4.79 8.53
N LEU A 92 -0.49 6.00 8.27
CA LEU A 92 -1.74 6.24 7.55
C LEU A 92 -1.44 6.92 6.20
N VAL A 93 -2.04 6.41 5.13
CA VAL A 93 -1.89 6.96 3.77
C VAL A 93 -3.26 7.32 3.22
N GLY A 94 -3.48 8.59 2.93
CA GLY A 94 -4.73 9.12 2.39
C GLY A 94 -5.00 8.68 0.95
N ASP A 95 -6.29 8.71 0.57
CA ASP A 95 -6.79 8.25 -0.73
C ASP A 95 -6.04 8.89 -1.92
N GLY A 96 -5.86 8.12 -2.98
CA GLY A 96 -5.29 8.58 -4.24
C GLY A 96 -3.81 8.99 -4.16
N SER A 97 -3.11 8.66 -3.07
CA SER A 97 -1.70 9.01 -2.90
C SER A 97 -0.77 7.96 -3.53
N LEU A 98 0.47 8.35 -3.77
CA LEU A 98 1.52 7.46 -4.25
C LEU A 98 2.71 7.49 -3.30
N ILE A 99 3.14 6.31 -2.85
CA ILE A 99 4.36 6.11 -2.07
C ILE A 99 5.42 5.57 -3.03
N GLY A 100 6.43 6.37 -3.28
CA GLY A 100 7.50 6.06 -4.24
C GLY A 100 8.36 4.87 -3.80
N MET A 101 8.95 4.20 -4.78
CA MET A 101 9.79 3.01 -4.61
C MET A 101 10.85 3.19 -3.52
N GLY A 102 10.97 2.22 -2.62
CA GLY A 102 11.96 2.20 -1.56
C GLY A 102 11.75 3.24 -0.45
N ALA A 103 10.62 3.94 -0.42
CA ALA A 103 10.30 4.85 0.68
C ALA A 103 10.01 4.07 1.97
N ILE A 104 10.26 4.72 3.11
CA ILE A 104 10.00 4.18 4.44
C ILE A 104 9.10 5.17 5.20
N LEU A 105 7.98 4.66 5.70
CA LEU A 105 7.05 5.41 6.54
C LEU A 105 7.04 4.77 7.93
N LEU A 106 7.34 5.58 8.96
CA LEU A 106 7.42 5.13 10.34
C LEU A 106 6.16 5.46 11.14
N ASN A 107 6.14 5.00 12.38
CA ASN A 107 4.99 5.02 13.28
C ASN A 107 4.29 6.39 13.35
N ARG A 108 2.96 6.38 13.27
CA ARG A 108 2.08 7.55 13.36
C ARG A 108 2.30 8.61 12.27
N ALA A 109 3.13 8.30 11.27
CA ALA A 109 3.21 9.17 10.10
C ALA A 109 1.86 9.18 9.35
N ARG A 110 1.46 10.36 8.87
CA ARG A 110 0.23 10.54 8.10
C ARG A 110 0.53 11.26 6.81
N ILE A 111 0.22 10.61 5.71
CA ILE A 111 0.28 11.20 4.36
C ILE A 111 -1.14 11.62 3.98
N GLY A 112 -1.33 12.89 3.66
CA GLY A 112 -2.60 13.42 3.19
C GLY A 112 -3.02 12.81 1.86
N ARG A 113 -4.27 13.06 1.45
CA ARG A 113 -4.86 12.54 0.22
C ARG A 113 -4.16 13.11 -1.01
N THR A 114 -4.16 12.34 -2.09
CA THR A 114 -3.64 12.78 -3.40
C THR A 114 -2.24 13.39 -3.29
N SER A 115 -1.39 12.81 -2.44
CA SER A 115 -0.02 13.26 -2.17
C SER A 115 1.00 12.29 -2.77
N LEU A 116 2.21 12.78 -3.02
CA LEU A 116 3.30 12.00 -3.59
C LEU A 116 4.48 11.98 -2.61
N VAL A 117 4.80 10.80 -2.08
CA VAL A 117 6.06 10.54 -1.40
C VAL A 117 7.07 10.06 -2.44
N GLY A 118 8.16 10.78 -2.61
CA GLY A 118 9.18 10.44 -3.60
C GLY A 118 9.95 9.16 -3.26
N ALA A 119 10.53 8.55 -4.29
CA ALA A 119 11.32 7.33 -4.13
C ALA A 119 12.47 7.52 -3.12
N GLY A 120 12.71 6.50 -2.29
CA GLY A 120 13.75 6.49 -1.27
C GLY A 120 13.56 7.47 -0.11
N SER A 121 12.41 8.14 0.01
CA SER A 121 12.15 9.07 1.11
C SER A 121 11.99 8.35 2.45
N LEU A 122 12.46 8.98 3.53
CA LEU A 122 12.28 8.52 4.91
C LEU A 122 11.30 9.47 5.64
N VAL A 123 10.07 9.04 5.79
CA VAL A 123 9.06 9.71 6.62
C VAL A 123 9.21 9.21 8.05
N THR A 124 9.76 10.05 8.90
CA THR A 124 9.99 9.73 10.31
C THR A 124 8.69 9.73 11.11
N GLU A 125 8.75 9.20 12.32
CA GLU A 125 7.61 9.11 13.24
C GLU A 125 6.92 10.46 13.46
N ASP A 126 5.60 10.40 13.70
CA ASP A 126 4.74 11.55 14.03
C ASP A 126 4.67 12.64 12.95
N LYS A 127 5.18 12.42 11.74
CA LYS A 127 5.09 13.38 10.66
C LYS A 127 3.70 13.41 10.04
N LEU A 128 3.15 14.61 9.95
CA LEU A 128 1.85 14.88 9.35
C LEU A 128 2.07 15.72 8.10
N PHE A 129 1.51 15.26 6.97
CA PHE A 129 1.54 15.97 5.71
C PHE A 129 0.13 16.21 5.20
N ASP A 130 -0.12 17.43 4.73
CA ASP A 130 -1.40 17.85 4.18
C ASP A 130 -1.72 17.15 2.85
N ASP A 131 -2.94 17.35 2.35
CA ASP A 131 -3.40 16.83 1.08
C ASP A 131 -2.66 17.50 -0.11
N GLY A 132 -2.43 16.74 -1.16
CA GLY A 132 -1.92 17.24 -2.43
C GLY A 132 -0.47 17.72 -2.42
N ILE A 133 0.36 17.20 -1.54
CA ILE A 133 1.76 17.65 -1.33
C ILE A 133 2.75 16.65 -1.95
N MET A 134 3.84 17.21 -2.51
CA MET A 134 5.05 16.46 -2.82
C MET A 134 5.96 16.41 -1.60
N ILE A 135 6.34 15.19 -1.20
CA ILE A 135 7.11 14.89 0.01
C ILE A 135 8.40 14.18 -0.40
N LEU A 136 9.56 14.75 -0.11
CA LEU A 136 10.86 14.20 -0.54
C LEU A 136 11.90 14.27 0.57
N GLY A 137 12.87 13.36 0.53
CA GLY A 137 14.11 13.42 1.29
C GLY A 137 14.25 12.43 2.44
N GLN A 138 15.42 12.46 3.10
CA GLN A 138 15.78 11.65 4.26
C GLN A 138 16.46 12.54 5.31
N PRO A 139 15.72 13.05 6.33
CA PRO A 139 14.29 12.88 6.58
C PRO A 139 13.41 13.64 5.58
N ALA A 140 12.22 13.10 5.31
CA ALA A 140 11.30 13.64 4.32
C ALA A 140 10.66 14.97 4.78
N ARG A 141 10.47 15.89 3.83
CA ARG A 141 9.86 17.20 4.03
C ARG A 141 8.83 17.49 2.94
N ALA A 142 7.84 18.30 3.29
CA ALA A 142 6.93 18.88 2.31
C ALA A 142 7.72 19.86 1.42
N MET A 143 7.64 19.65 0.11
CA MET A 143 8.37 20.47 -0.88
C MET A 143 7.47 21.53 -1.50
N ARG A 144 6.33 21.12 -2.02
CA ARG A 144 5.35 21.97 -2.70
C ARG A 144 4.03 21.24 -2.92
N GLY A 145 3.00 21.95 -3.29
CA GLY A 145 1.77 21.35 -3.80
C GLY A 145 2.00 20.60 -5.13
N LEU A 146 1.22 19.56 -5.37
CA LEU A 146 1.18 18.89 -6.67
C LEU A 146 0.38 19.70 -7.68
N THR A 147 0.80 19.68 -8.94
CA THR A 147 0.02 20.22 -10.06
C THR A 147 -1.18 19.31 -10.34
N GLU A 148 -2.19 19.83 -11.08
CA GLU A 148 -3.33 19.00 -11.48
C GLU A 148 -2.92 17.82 -12.36
N GLU A 149 -1.96 18.02 -13.26
CA GLU A 149 -1.41 16.93 -14.08
C GLU A 149 -0.77 15.84 -13.24
N GLN A 150 0.00 16.21 -12.22
CA GLN A 150 0.60 15.24 -11.27
C GLN A 150 -0.48 14.47 -10.52
N ARG A 151 -1.52 15.15 -10.00
CA ARG A 151 -2.64 14.50 -9.32
C ARG A 151 -3.41 13.54 -10.24
N ALA A 152 -3.63 13.93 -11.50
CA ALA A 152 -4.24 13.05 -12.50
C ALA A 152 -3.36 11.81 -12.75
N GLY A 153 -2.05 11.97 -12.82
CA GLY A 153 -1.08 10.87 -12.97
C GLY A 153 -1.15 9.85 -11.83
N LEU A 154 -1.37 10.29 -10.59
CA LEU A 154 -1.54 9.37 -9.45
C LEU A 154 -2.74 8.44 -9.64
N LYS A 155 -3.88 8.97 -10.08
CA LYS A 155 -5.09 8.18 -10.37
C LYS A 155 -4.85 7.16 -11.49
N VAL A 156 -4.16 7.58 -12.54
CA VAL A 156 -3.81 6.69 -13.66
C VAL A 156 -2.93 5.55 -13.18
N SER A 157 -1.96 5.81 -12.29
CA SER A 157 -1.10 4.78 -11.70
C SER A 157 -1.91 3.68 -11.03
N ALA A 158 -2.84 4.03 -10.14
CA ALA A 158 -3.69 3.05 -9.46
C ALA A 158 -4.56 2.24 -10.44
N ALA A 159 -5.20 2.91 -11.41
CA ALA A 159 -6.04 2.26 -12.42
C ALA A 159 -5.26 1.25 -13.31
N ILE A 160 -3.99 1.55 -13.62
CA ILE A 160 -3.10 0.63 -14.35
C ILE A 160 -2.93 -0.67 -13.56
N TYR A 161 -2.75 -0.60 -12.25
CA TYR A 161 -2.58 -1.79 -11.41
C TYR A 161 -3.86 -2.61 -11.27
N VAL A 162 -5.05 -1.98 -11.27
CA VAL A 162 -6.33 -2.70 -11.36
C VAL A 162 -6.43 -3.46 -12.69
N THR A 163 -6.04 -2.85 -13.79
CA THR A 163 -6.00 -3.53 -15.11
C THR A 163 -4.95 -4.65 -15.13
N ASN A 164 -3.77 -4.41 -14.57
CA ASN A 164 -2.69 -5.37 -14.55
C ASN A 164 -3.05 -6.61 -13.73
N PHE A 165 -3.59 -6.47 -12.52
CA PHE A 165 -3.90 -7.66 -11.73
C PHE A 165 -4.95 -8.55 -12.40
N ARG A 166 -5.94 -7.99 -13.08
CA ARG A 166 -6.94 -8.76 -13.86
C ARG A 166 -6.28 -9.54 -14.99
N ARG A 167 -5.32 -8.92 -15.69
CA ARG A 167 -4.52 -9.61 -16.71
C ARG A 167 -3.71 -10.75 -16.08
N PHE A 168 -3.01 -10.51 -14.95
CA PHE A 168 -2.25 -11.56 -14.27
C PHE A 168 -3.17 -12.70 -13.80
N ALA A 169 -4.31 -12.38 -13.20
CA ALA A 169 -5.28 -13.37 -12.75
C ALA A 169 -5.79 -14.28 -13.89
N SER A 170 -5.90 -13.75 -15.12
CA SER A 170 -6.46 -14.49 -16.26
C SER A 170 -5.42 -15.16 -17.16
N THR A 171 -4.16 -14.68 -17.18
CA THR A 171 -3.18 -15.12 -18.20
C THR A 171 -1.86 -15.64 -17.62
N LEU A 172 -1.63 -15.48 -16.31
CA LEU A 172 -0.40 -15.95 -15.68
C LEU A 172 -0.38 -17.47 -15.64
N VAL A 173 0.63 -18.07 -16.21
CA VAL A 173 0.85 -19.53 -16.22
C VAL A 173 2.27 -19.80 -15.73
N GLU A 174 2.38 -20.65 -14.72
CA GLU A 174 3.66 -21.17 -14.28
C GLU A 174 4.23 -22.10 -15.35
N LYS A 175 5.44 -21.84 -15.78
CA LYS A 175 6.16 -22.75 -16.69
C LYS A 175 7.11 -23.61 -15.88
N VAL A 176 6.86 -24.89 -15.95
CA VAL A 176 7.69 -25.96 -15.38
C VAL A 176 8.91 -26.19 -16.27
#